data_067566a7ac538030c5e9d50b180d4fac
#
_entry.id   067566a7ac538030c5e9d50b180d4fac
#
_cell.length_a   1.000
_cell.length_b   1.000
_cell.length_c   1.000
_cell.angle_alpha   90.00
_cell.angle_beta   90.00
_cell.angle_gamma   90.00
#
_symmetry.space_group_name_H-M   'P 1'
#
loop_
_entity.id
_entity.type
_entity.pdbx_description
1 polymer ?
#
loop_
_entity_poly.entity_id
_entity_poly.type
_entity_poly.pdbx_seq_one_letter_code
_entity_poly.pdbx_strand_id
1 'polypeptide(L)'
;IIGPNGSGKSNVVEAIKWVMGENSSKSLRGSGMNDLIFSGSASKASKNIALVALTLEANKTILYDNYKKFLKDNIIEVERQAIRDSGSTYRINGKEVKAKDIQYLFADFSSGSRSSNIIDQGTVGNLVLQKPLDRRKILDEAAGISGISARKNETNNKLESTKRNLDRLNDILESKKKNLSELQRQSKKAKLFK
;
A
#
# COMPACT_ATOMS: atom_id res chain seq x y z
N ILE A 1 -3.83 2.49 27.98
CA ILE A 1 -4.00 3.95 28.04
C ILE A 1 -5.36 4.23 28.70
N ILE A 2 -5.35 4.95 29.81
CA ILE A 2 -6.55 5.31 30.58
C ILE A 2 -6.66 6.84 30.60
N GLY A 3 -7.87 7.36 30.50
CA GLY A 3 -8.13 8.80 30.59
C GLY A 3 -9.60 9.14 30.32
N PRO A 4 -10.04 10.38 30.59
CA PRO A 4 -11.41 10.83 30.40
C PRO A 4 -11.78 10.85 28.88
N ASN A 5 -13.06 11.01 28.58
CA ASN A 5 -13.51 11.20 27.20
C ASN A 5 -12.90 12.47 26.60
N GLY A 6 -12.48 12.43 25.35
CA GLY A 6 -11.81 13.56 24.67
C GLY A 6 -10.30 13.69 24.94
N SER A 7 -9.68 12.81 25.75
CA SER A 7 -8.23 12.87 26.05
C SER A 7 -7.30 12.34 24.94
N GLY A 8 -7.84 11.98 23.79
CA GLY A 8 -7.02 11.53 22.64
C GLY A 8 -6.65 10.05 22.64
N LYS A 9 -7.21 9.21 23.51
CA LYS A 9 -6.91 7.75 23.56
C LYS A 9 -7.05 7.06 22.20
N SER A 10 -8.15 7.32 21.52
CA SER A 10 -8.40 6.75 20.18
C SER A 10 -7.43 7.27 19.13
N ASN A 11 -6.98 8.51 19.27
CA ASN A 11 -6.03 9.11 18.31
C ASN A 11 -4.68 8.37 18.30
N VAL A 12 -4.26 7.78 19.42
CA VAL A 12 -3.04 6.95 19.47
C VAL A 12 -3.19 5.70 18.60
N VAL A 13 -4.32 5.01 18.70
CA VAL A 13 -4.62 3.83 17.87
C VAL A 13 -4.74 4.22 16.40
N GLU A 14 -5.38 5.34 16.11
CA GLU A 14 -5.52 5.87 14.76
C GLU A 14 -4.16 6.25 14.16
N ALA A 15 -3.25 6.85 14.95
CA ALA A 15 -1.89 7.16 14.52
C ALA A 15 -1.10 5.89 14.16
N ILE A 16 -1.22 4.83 14.98
CA ILE A 16 -0.59 3.54 14.69
C ILE A 16 -1.13 2.96 13.38
N LYS A 17 -2.45 2.92 13.18
CA LYS A 17 -3.05 2.45 11.92
C LYS A 17 -2.60 3.28 10.73
N TRP A 18 -2.50 4.58 10.91
CA TRP A 18 -2.12 5.50 9.86
C TRP A 18 -0.70 5.25 9.37
N VAL A 19 0.29 5.08 10.26
CA VAL A 19 1.67 4.77 9.87
C VAL A 19 1.80 3.38 9.25
N MET A 20 0.92 2.44 9.63
CA MET A 20 0.87 1.09 9.04
C MET A 20 0.22 1.03 7.64
N GLY A 21 -0.17 2.17 7.09
CA GLY A 21 -0.66 2.27 5.71
C GLY A 21 -2.18 2.40 5.55
N GLU A 22 -2.93 2.69 6.63
CA GLU A 22 -4.35 3.02 6.48
C GLU A 22 -4.52 4.35 5.76
N ASN A 23 -5.27 4.34 4.66
CA ASN A 23 -5.54 5.51 3.83
C ASN A 23 -7.01 5.94 3.86
N SER A 24 -7.88 5.14 4.48
CA SER A 24 -9.30 5.46 4.56
C SER A 24 -9.54 6.57 5.59
N SER A 25 -9.98 7.75 5.15
CA SER A 25 -10.39 8.84 6.04
C SER A 25 -11.52 8.40 6.98
N LYS A 26 -12.41 7.52 6.51
CA LYS A 26 -13.51 6.97 7.33
C LYS A 26 -13.02 6.14 8.51
N SER A 27 -11.95 5.35 8.33
CA SER A 27 -11.35 4.57 9.43
C SER A 27 -10.49 5.41 10.37
N LEU A 28 -10.15 6.63 9.98
CA LEU A 28 -9.38 7.60 10.78
C LEU A 28 -10.26 8.74 11.32
N ARG A 29 -11.60 8.57 11.31
CA ARG A 29 -12.60 9.54 11.80
C ARG A 29 -12.46 10.95 11.21
N GLY A 30 -11.80 11.09 10.05
CA GLY A 30 -11.62 12.34 9.33
C GLY A 30 -12.37 12.36 8.01
N SER A 31 -12.62 13.55 7.46
CA SER A 31 -13.16 13.73 6.10
C SER A 31 -12.06 13.72 5.04
N GLY A 32 -10.81 13.99 5.44
CA GLY A 32 -9.65 14.01 4.56
C GLY A 32 -8.31 13.90 5.29
N MET A 33 -7.24 13.85 4.52
CA MET A 33 -5.87 13.74 5.04
C MET A 33 -5.45 14.98 5.87
N ASN A 34 -5.99 16.15 5.54
CA ASN A 34 -5.70 17.40 6.24
C ASN A 34 -6.26 17.43 7.67
N ASP A 35 -7.29 16.61 7.96
CA ASP A 35 -7.88 16.52 9.30
C ASP A 35 -6.95 15.84 10.32
N LEU A 36 -5.94 15.13 9.85
CA LEU A 36 -4.90 14.54 10.70
C LEU A 36 -3.90 15.59 11.19
N ILE A 37 -3.85 16.75 10.54
CA ILE A 37 -2.92 17.82 10.87
C ILE A 37 -3.61 18.79 11.80
N PHE A 38 -2.96 19.10 12.92
CA PHE A 38 -3.50 20.00 13.94
C PHE A 38 -3.87 21.36 13.33
N SER A 39 -5.15 21.70 13.39
CA SER A 39 -5.71 22.94 12.80
C SER A 39 -5.58 24.17 13.71
N GLY A 40 -5.02 23.99 14.92
CA GLY A 40 -4.89 25.06 15.89
C GLY A 40 -5.97 25.01 16.98
N SER A 41 -5.80 25.82 17.99
CA SER A 41 -6.76 26.09 19.08
C SER A 41 -6.69 27.54 19.48
N ALA A 42 -7.53 27.98 20.42
CA ALA A 42 -7.49 29.35 20.96
C ALA A 42 -6.11 29.75 21.53
N SER A 43 -5.30 28.76 21.99
CA SER A 43 -4.01 28.99 22.61
C SER A 43 -2.80 28.52 21.80
N LYS A 44 -3.01 27.79 20.67
CA LYS A 44 -1.93 27.21 19.86
C LYS A 44 -2.18 27.39 18.38
N ALA A 45 -1.16 27.87 17.66
CA ALA A 45 -1.20 28.02 16.21
C ALA A 45 -1.36 26.65 15.49
N SER A 46 -1.98 26.68 14.32
CA SER A 46 -2.07 25.52 13.44
C SER A 46 -0.69 25.00 13.04
N LYS A 47 -0.61 23.73 12.69
CA LYS A 47 0.60 23.09 12.15
C LYS A 47 0.39 22.76 10.69
N ASN A 48 1.48 22.61 9.95
CA ASN A 48 1.43 22.23 8.53
C ASN A 48 1.86 20.77 8.31
N ILE A 49 2.35 20.11 9.36
CA ILE A 49 2.93 18.78 9.29
C ILE A 49 2.34 17.92 10.41
N ALA A 50 1.96 16.70 10.06
CA ALA A 50 1.75 15.60 11.00
C ALA A 50 2.77 14.51 10.72
N LEU A 51 3.38 13.96 11.76
CA LEU A 51 4.40 12.92 11.66
C LEU A 51 4.13 11.86 12.71
N VAL A 52 4.18 10.59 12.29
CA VAL A 52 4.14 9.43 13.17
C VAL A 52 5.32 8.53 12.82
N ALA A 53 6.12 8.19 13.80
CA ALA A 53 7.18 7.21 13.70
C ALA A 53 6.85 6.00 14.58
N LEU A 54 7.04 4.80 14.04
CA LEU A 54 6.84 3.54 14.74
C LEU A 54 8.13 2.74 14.67
N THR A 55 8.70 2.44 15.82
CA THR A 55 9.90 1.62 15.94
C THR A 55 9.50 0.19 16.24
N LEU A 56 9.94 -0.73 15.38
CA LEU A 56 9.67 -2.15 15.47
C LEU A 56 10.96 -2.89 15.79
N GLU A 57 10.91 -3.75 16.79
CA GLU A 57 11.98 -4.69 17.08
C GLU A 57 11.77 -5.96 16.26
N ALA A 58 12.71 -6.23 15.34
CA ALA A 58 12.60 -7.32 14.41
C ALA A 58 13.19 -8.60 14.97
N ASN A 59 12.36 -9.60 15.19
CA ASN A 59 12.86 -10.95 15.53
C ASN A 59 13.44 -11.59 14.25
N LYS A 60 14.70 -12.00 14.27
CA LYS A 60 15.48 -12.50 13.11
C LYS A 60 14.80 -13.61 12.31
N THR A 61 13.86 -14.34 12.91
CA THR A 61 13.19 -15.50 12.32
C THR A 61 12.07 -15.14 11.33
N ILE A 62 11.56 -13.90 11.34
CA ILE A 62 10.32 -13.54 10.63
C ILE A 62 10.60 -12.62 9.43
N LEU A 63 11.81 -12.08 9.32
CA LEU A 63 12.12 -11.11 8.25
C LEU A 63 12.45 -11.80 6.94
N TYR A 64 11.60 -11.57 5.95
CA TYR A 64 11.93 -11.90 4.57
C TYR A 64 13.16 -11.13 4.11
N ASP A 65 13.98 -11.73 3.25
CA ASP A 65 15.24 -11.18 2.75
C ASP A 65 15.10 -9.76 2.18
N ASN A 66 13.94 -9.43 1.65
CA ASN A 66 13.63 -8.10 1.10
C ASN A 66 13.75 -6.95 2.10
N TYR A 67 13.57 -7.22 3.40
CA TYR A 67 13.60 -6.19 4.46
C TYR A 67 14.91 -6.20 5.25
N LYS A 68 15.74 -7.23 5.09
CA LYS A 68 17.07 -7.30 5.74
C LYS A 68 17.93 -6.07 5.43
N LYS A 69 17.80 -5.52 4.21
CA LYS A 69 18.50 -4.30 3.79
C LYS A 69 18.11 -3.04 4.58
N PHE A 70 16.97 -3.07 5.25
CA PHE A 70 16.49 -1.94 6.06
C PHE A 70 16.76 -2.16 7.56
N LEU A 71 17.20 -3.34 7.98
CA LEU A 71 17.53 -3.61 9.37
C LEU A 71 18.75 -2.82 9.81
N LYS A 72 18.60 -2.10 10.90
CA LYS A 72 19.71 -1.50 11.65
C LYS A 72 19.59 -1.97 13.09
N ASP A 73 20.54 -2.73 13.57
CA ASP A 73 20.57 -3.26 14.94
C ASP A 73 19.30 -4.03 15.34
N ASN A 74 18.72 -4.82 14.44
CA ASN A 74 17.42 -5.50 14.56
C ASN A 74 16.21 -4.55 14.73
N ILE A 75 16.37 -3.28 14.40
CA ILE A 75 15.30 -2.28 14.51
C ILE A 75 14.90 -1.84 13.10
N ILE A 76 13.60 -1.70 12.90
CA ILE A 76 13.00 -1.05 11.73
C ILE A 76 12.17 0.12 12.24
N GLU A 77 12.54 1.33 11.86
CA GLU A 77 11.73 2.51 12.07
C GLU A 77 10.91 2.82 10.83
N VAL A 78 9.59 2.85 10.99
CA VAL A 78 8.66 3.22 9.92
C VAL A 78 8.08 4.58 10.27
N GLU A 79 8.27 5.54 9.37
CA GLU A 79 7.78 6.91 9.51
C GLU A 79 6.77 7.23 8.43
N ARG A 80 5.69 7.89 8.81
CA ARG A 80 4.79 8.54 7.86
C ARG A 80 4.68 10.02 8.22
N GLN A 81 4.87 10.87 7.21
CA GLN A 81 4.73 12.31 7.30
C GLN A 81 3.62 12.77 6.35
N ALA A 82 2.70 13.57 6.83
CA ALA A 82 1.74 14.30 6.00
C ALA A 82 2.06 15.79 6.05
N ILE A 83 2.00 16.43 4.88
CA ILE A 83 2.17 17.87 4.72
C ILE A 83 0.84 18.41 4.18
N ARG A 84 0.35 19.49 4.77
CA ARG A 84 -0.92 20.13 4.34
C ARG A 84 -0.87 20.42 2.85
N ASP A 85 -1.90 20.00 2.14
CA ASP A 85 -2.09 20.18 0.69
C ASP A 85 -1.01 19.57 -0.22
N SER A 86 -0.03 18.83 0.36
CA SER A 86 1.07 18.20 -0.40
C SER A 86 1.07 16.66 -0.34
N GLY A 87 0.13 16.09 0.43
CA GLY A 87 0.00 14.63 0.54
C GLY A 87 0.85 14.02 1.65
N SER A 88 1.16 12.72 1.53
CA SER A 88 1.95 12.01 2.55
C SER A 88 3.06 11.16 1.94
N THR A 89 4.19 11.10 2.66
CA THR A 89 5.37 10.31 2.33
C THR A 89 5.64 9.27 3.41
N TYR A 90 6.26 8.16 3.02
CA TYR A 90 6.67 7.09 3.92
C TYR A 90 8.17 6.92 3.88
N ARG A 91 8.76 6.62 5.03
CA ARG A 91 10.18 6.28 5.16
C ARG A 91 10.38 5.02 6.00
N ILE A 92 11.41 4.26 5.66
CA ILE A 92 11.93 3.15 6.48
C ILE A 92 13.38 3.47 6.79
N ASN A 93 13.71 3.61 8.07
CA ASN A 93 15.05 4.00 8.55
C ASN A 93 15.60 5.21 7.77
N GLY A 94 14.77 6.24 7.61
CA GLY A 94 15.09 7.49 6.92
C GLY A 94 15.07 7.43 5.38
N LYS A 95 14.93 6.24 4.77
CA LYS A 95 14.83 6.10 3.30
C LYS A 95 13.38 6.15 2.85
N GLU A 96 13.10 6.99 1.87
CA GLU A 96 11.77 7.08 1.28
C GLU A 96 11.38 5.80 0.54
N VAL A 97 10.14 5.34 0.76
CA VAL A 97 9.57 4.11 0.20
C VAL A 97 8.13 4.37 -0.27
N LYS A 98 7.62 3.47 -1.10
CA LYS A 98 6.23 3.55 -1.54
C LYS A 98 5.27 3.05 -0.46
N ALA A 99 4.05 3.60 -0.44
CA ALA A 99 2.99 3.15 0.47
C ALA A 99 2.75 1.63 0.41
N LYS A 100 2.88 1.02 -0.77
CA LYS A 100 2.76 -0.43 -0.95
C LYS A 100 3.83 -1.23 -0.20
N ASP A 101 5.06 -0.72 -0.15
CA ASP A 101 6.16 -1.40 0.54
C ASP A 101 5.89 -1.48 2.04
N ILE A 102 5.27 -0.43 2.60
CA ILE A 102 4.81 -0.39 4.00
C ILE A 102 3.69 -1.40 4.22
N GLN A 103 2.68 -1.44 3.34
CA GLN A 103 1.58 -2.38 3.44
C GLN A 103 2.07 -3.84 3.39
N TYR A 104 3.04 -4.15 2.54
CA TYR A 104 3.66 -5.47 2.47
C TYR A 104 4.49 -5.79 3.71
N LEU A 105 5.27 -4.82 4.21
CA LEU A 105 6.03 -4.98 5.44
C LEU A 105 5.12 -5.41 6.59
N PHE A 106 4.04 -4.68 6.82
CA PHE A 106 3.11 -4.98 7.91
C PHE A 106 2.26 -6.24 7.64
N ALA A 107 1.91 -6.53 6.39
CA ALA A 107 1.23 -7.77 6.04
C ALA A 107 2.12 -9.00 6.32
N ASP A 108 3.42 -8.90 6.08
CA ASP A 108 4.37 -9.96 6.38
C ASP A 108 4.56 -10.19 7.88
N PHE A 109 4.46 -9.12 8.69
CA PHE A 109 4.43 -9.23 10.14
C PHE A 109 3.08 -9.70 10.70
N SER A 110 2.11 -10.03 9.86
CA SER A 110 0.70 -10.29 10.25
C SER A 110 0.11 -9.17 11.13
N SER A 111 0.55 -7.95 10.91
CA SER A 111 0.23 -6.78 11.73
C SER A 111 -0.23 -5.59 10.90
N GLY A 112 -0.91 -5.83 9.76
CA GLY A 112 -1.44 -4.76 8.92
C GLY A 112 -2.39 -3.80 9.66
N SER A 113 -2.66 -2.63 9.10
CA SER A 113 -3.53 -1.61 9.69
C SER A 113 -4.97 -2.09 9.98
N ARG A 114 -5.39 -3.16 9.30
CA ARG A 114 -6.67 -3.84 9.48
C ARG A 114 -6.52 -5.20 10.16
N SER A 115 -5.36 -5.48 10.72
CA SER A 115 -5.03 -6.73 11.39
C SER A 115 -5.96 -7.01 12.57
N SER A 116 -6.21 -8.27 12.83
CA SER A 116 -6.87 -8.76 14.04
C SER A 116 -6.14 -8.37 15.33
N ASN A 117 -4.88 -7.93 15.23
CA ASN A 117 -4.10 -7.43 16.36
C ASN A 117 -4.55 -6.04 16.85
N ILE A 118 -5.29 -5.29 16.03
CA ILE A 118 -5.84 -4.00 16.39
C ILE A 118 -7.37 -4.12 16.39
N ILE A 119 -7.94 -4.19 17.57
CA ILE A 119 -9.38 -4.33 17.78
C ILE A 119 -9.97 -2.97 18.13
N ASP A 120 -10.74 -2.39 17.21
CA ASP A 120 -11.48 -1.16 17.44
C ASP A 120 -12.80 -1.41 18.14
N GLN A 121 -13.37 -0.33 18.69
CA GLN A 121 -14.71 -0.34 19.24
C GLN A 121 -15.74 -0.78 18.18
N GLY A 122 -16.51 -1.82 18.47
CA GLY A 122 -17.51 -2.37 17.57
C GLY A 122 -17.00 -3.41 16.55
N THR A 123 -15.68 -3.62 16.46
CA THR A 123 -15.11 -4.59 15.51
C THR A 123 -15.57 -6.01 15.79
N VAL A 124 -15.66 -6.40 17.05
CA VAL A 124 -16.09 -7.76 17.45
C VAL A 124 -17.54 -8.02 17.02
N GLY A 125 -18.46 -7.05 17.23
CA GLY A 125 -19.84 -7.18 16.79
C GLY A 125 -19.96 -7.29 15.26
N ASN A 126 -19.20 -6.48 14.55
CA ASN A 126 -19.17 -6.51 13.08
C ASN A 126 -18.60 -7.83 12.55
N LEU A 127 -17.63 -8.44 13.23
CA LEU A 127 -17.03 -9.72 12.85
C LEU A 127 -18.07 -10.85 12.81
N VAL A 128 -18.98 -10.87 13.79
CA VAL A 128 -20.05 -11.88 13.85
C VAL A 128 -21.03 -11.73 12.69
N LEU A 129 -21.29 -10.50 12.27
CA LEU A 129 -22.25 -10.17 11.21
C LEU A 129 -21.63 -10.21 9.79
N GLN A 130 -20.31 -10.35 9.68
CA GLN A 130 -19.62 -10.39 8.39
C GLN A 130 -19.97 -11.62 7.56
N LYS A 131 -19.88 -11.45 6.22
CA LYS A 131 -20.02 -12.54 5.26
C LYS A 131 -18.90 -13.58 5.42
N PRO A 132 -19.14 -14.86 5.09
CA PRO A 132 -18.15 -15.93 5.23
C PRO A 132 -16.79 -15.63 4.57
N LEU A 133 -16.80 -14.98 3.39
CA LEU A 133 -15.59 -14.59 2.68
C LEU A 133 -14.74 -13.54 3.41
N ASP A 134 -15.36 -12.63 4.12
CA ASP A 134 -14.65 -11.60 4.89
C ASP A 134 -14.11 -12.18 6.20
N ARG A 135 -14.84 -13.11 6.84
CA ARG A 135 -14.32 -13.90 7.97
C ARG A 135 -13.09 -14.72 7.59
N ARG A 136 -13.08 -15.31 6.37
CA ARG A 136 -11.93 -16.05 5.87
C ARG A 136 -10.68 -15.17 5.78
N LYS A 137 -10.81 -13.92 5.33
CA LYS A 137 -9.67 -12.98 5.27
C LYS A 137 -8.99 -12.79 6.63
N ILE A 138 -9.77 -12.75 7.71
CA ILE A 138 -9.24 -12.64 9.06
C ILE A 138 -8.47 -13.90 9.46
N LEU A 139 -8.97 -15.08 9.09
CA LEU A 139 -8.25 -16.34 9.31
C LEU A 139 -6.94 -16.41 8.50
N ASP A 140 -6.99 -15.99 7.24
CA ASP A 140 -5.81 -15.91 6.37
C ASP A 140 -4.75 -14.93 6.93
N GLU A 141 -5.20 -13.86 7.57
CA GLU A 141 -4.33 -12.89 8.24
C GLU A 141 -3.73 -13.47 9.53
N ALA A 142 -4.55 -14.08 10.37
CA ALA A 142 -4.08 -14.75 11.58
C ALA A 142 -3.09 -15.88 11.29
N ALA A 143 -3.24 -16.53 10.13
CA ALA A 143 -2.31 -17.55 9.62
C ALA A 143 -1.04 -16.96 8.98
N GLY A 144 -0.91 -15.63 8.87
CA GLY A 144 0.26 -14.97 8.28
C GLY A 144 0.38 -15.10 6.76
N ILE A 145 -0.68 -15.54 6.06
CA ILE A 145 -0.65 -15.77 4.60
C ILE A 145 -1.20 -14.59 3.78
N SER A 146 -1.72 -13.56 4.43
CA SER A 146 -2.31 -12.39 3.76
C SER A 146 -1.30 -11.64 2.89
N GLY A 147 -0.06 -11.48 3.33
CA GLY A 147 1.01 -10.83 2.58
C GLY A 147 1.38 -11.60 1.31
N ILE A 148 1.45 -12.93 1.40
CA ILE A 148 1.72 -13.81 0.25
C ILE A 148 0.57 -13.72 -0.75
N SER A 149 -0.67 -13.77 -0.27
CA SER A 149 -1.87 -13.68 -1.11
C SER A 149 -1.95 -12.34 -1.84
N ALA A 150 -1.63 -11.24 -1.17
CA ALA A 150 -1.59 -9.91 -1.78
C ALA A 150 -0.55 -9.81 -2.91
N ARG A 151 0.67 -10.32 -2.69
CA ARG A 151 1.73 -10.35 -3.71
C ARG A 151 1.37 -11.25 -4.89
N LYS A 152 0.77 -12.42 -4.63
CA LYS A 152 0.29 -13.33 -5.68
C LYS A 152 -0.72 -12.61 -6.59
N ASN A 153 -1.70 -11.94 -6.00
CA ASN A 153 -2.72 -11.20 -6.76
C ASN A 153 -2.09 -10.05 -7.58
N GLU A 154 -1.16 -9.29 -7.01
CA GLU A 154 -0.45 -8.24 -7.76
C GLU A 154 0.35 -8.83 -8.93
N THR A 155 1.05 -9.94 -8.70
CA THR A 155 1.83 -10.61 -9.74
C THR A 155 0.93 -11.13 -10.87
N ASN A 156 -0.20 -11.73 -10.54
CA ASN A 156 -1.19 -12.17 -11.53
C ASN A 156 -1.73 -11.00 -12.36
N ASN A 157 -2.09 -9.88 -11.71
CA ASN A 157 -2.56 -8.69 -12.41
C ASN A 157 -1.51 -8.11 -13.36
N LYS A 158 -0.22 -8.09 -12.93
CA LYS A 158 0.89 -7.67 -13.79
C LYS A 158 1.07 -8.62 -14.97
N LEU A 159 0.97 -9.92 -14.74
CA LEU A 159 1.10 -10.95 -15.78
C LEU A 159 0.00 -10.81 -16.84
N GLU A 160 -1.25 -10.64 -16.42
CA GLU A 160 -2.37 -10.41 -17.34
C GLU A 160 -2.22 -9.12 -18.15
N SER A 161 -1.76 -8.04 -17.50
CA SER A 161 -1.48 -6.78 -18.16
C SER A 161 -0.36 -6.92 -19.21
N THR A 162 0.71 -7.63 -18.86
CA THR A 162 1.83 -7.90 -19.78
C THR A 162 1.39 -8.76 -20.94
N LYS A 163 0.56 -9.78 -20.72
CA LYS A 163 0.00 -10.61 -21.78
C LYS A 163 -0.81 -9.79 -22.78
N ARG A 164 -1.72 -8.95 -22.30
CA ARG A 164 -2.48 -8.03 -23.18
C ARG A 164 -1.59 -7.09 -23.98
N ASN A 165 -0.50 -6.58 -23.39
CA ASN A 165 0.45 -5.74 -24.10
C ASN A 165 1.21 -6.52 -25.18
N LEU A 166 1.58 -7.78 -24.91
CA LEU A 166 2.22 -8.65 -25.91
C LEU A 166 1.29 -8.96 -27.08
N ASP A 167 0.03 -9.28 -26.81
CA ASP A 167 -0.97 -9.53 -27.85
C ASP A 167 -1.11 -8.29 -28.76
N ARG A 168 -1.24 -7.11 -28.17
CA ARG A 168 -1.30 -5.84 -28.91
C ARG A 168 -0.04 -5.59 -29.77
N LEU A 169 1.15 -5.88 -29.23
CA LEU A 169 2.40 -5.73 -29.97
C LEU A 169 2.49 -6.71 -31.15
N ASN A 170 2.01 -7.94 -30.96
CA ASN A 170 1.93 -8.93 -32.06
C ASN A 170 1.00 -8.46 -33.17
N ASP A 171 -0.18 -7.92 -32.85
CA ASP A 171 -1.11 -7.37 -33.83
C ASP A 171 -0.48 -6.24 -34.66
N ILE A 172 0.23 -5.32 -33.97
CA ILE A 172 0.96 -4.23 -34.61
C ILE A 172 2.06 -4.79 -35.54
N LEU A 173 2.79 -5.79 -35.09
CA LEU A 173 3.87 -6.41 -35.82
C LEU A 173 3.33 -7.11 -37.10
N GLU A 174 2.23 -7.84 -36.99
CA GLU A 174 1.57 -8.46 -38.15
C GLU A 174 1.09 -7.42 -39.17
N SER A 175 0.44 -6.34 -38.69
CA SER A 175 0.03 -5.23 -39.53
C SER A 175 1.23 -4.60 -40.30
N LYS A 176 2.33 -4.35 -39.60
CA LYS A 176 3.56 -3.80 -40.19
C LYS A 176 4.19 -4.74 -41.19
N LYS A 177 4.20 -6.05 -40.93
CA LYS A 177 4.67 -7.07 -41.89
C LYS A 177 3.84 -7.09 -43.18
N LYS A 178 2.51 -7.01 -43.05
CA LYS A 178 1.62 -6.91 -44.23
C LYS A 178 1.92 -5.66 -45.06
N ASN A 179 1.99 -4.50 -44.43
CA ASN A 179 2.31 -3.24 -45.10
C ASN A 179 3.69 -3.30 -45.78
N LEU A 180 4.69 -3.89 -45.13
CA LEU A 180 6.02 -4.05 -45.71
C LEU A 180 5.98 -4.93 -46.98
N SER A 181 5.25 -6.04 -46.94
CA SER A 181 5.12 -6.95 -48.08
C SER A 181 4.42 -6.27 -49.26
N GLU A 182 3.41 -5.45 -49.01
CA GLU A 182 2.70 -4.66 -50.02
C GLU A 182 3.63 -3.61 -50.65
N LEU A 183 4.36 -2.85 -49.85
CA LEU A 183 5.33 -1.87 -50.34
C LEU A 183 6.45 -2.51 -51.16
N GLN A 184 6.95 -3.67 -50.73
CA GLN A 184 7.93 -4.42 -51.51
C GLN A 184 7.38 -4.87 -52.87
N ARG A 185 6.10 -5.31 -52.90
CA ARG A 185 5.43 -5.67 -54.13
C ARG A 185 5.27 -4.46 -55.07
N GLN A 186 4.87 -3.31 -54.55
CA GLN A 186 4.76 -2.07 -55.30
C GLN A 186 6.11 -1.61 -55.83
N SER A 187 7.16 -1.64 -55.00
CA SER A 187 8.52 -1.30 -55.43
C SER A 187 9.05 -2.20 -56.56
N LYS A 188 8.79 -3.51 -56.49
CA LYS A 188 9.15 -4.43 -57.56
C LYS A 188 8.42 -4.10 -58.86
N LYS A 189 7.12 -3.80 -58.82
CA LYS A 189 6.36 -3.37 -59.98
C LYS A 189 6.89 -2.08 -60.58
N ALA A 190 7.15 -1.07 -59.76
CA ALA A 190 7.67 0.21 -60.23
C ALA A 190 9.06 0.11 -60.90
N LYS A 191 9.90 -0.85 -60.48
CA LYS A 191 11.19 -1.14 -61.13
C LYS A 191 11.10 -1.80 -62.49
N LEU A 192 9.98 -2.49 -62.78
CA LEU A 192 9.74 -3.14 -64.06
C LEU A 192 9.22 -2.16 -65.14
N PHE A 193 8.74 -0.98 -64.75
CA PHE A 193 8.23 0.06 -65.64
C PHE A 193 9.24 1.21 -65.85
N LYS A 194 10.46 1.07 -65.34
CA LYS A 194 11.62 1.92 -65.66
C LYS A 194 12.52 1.20 -66.64
#